data_eacdf136045259fe88c0ad5d4f4f1cc1
#
_entry.id   eacdf136045259fe88c0ad5d4f4f1cc1
#
_cell.length_a   1.000
_cell.length_b   1.000
_cell.length_c   1.000
_cell.angle_alpha   90.00
_cell.angle_beta   90.00
_cell.angle_gamma   90.00
#
_symmetry.space_group_name_H-M   'P 1'
#
loop_
_entity.id
_entity.type
_entity.pdbx_description
1 polymer ?
#
loop_
_entity_poly.entity_id
_entity_poly.type
_entity_poly.pdbx_seq_one_letter_code
_entity_poly.pdbx_strand_id
1 'polypeptide(L)'
;MEYFNIFIKSIFIDNMIFAFFLGMCSYLAVSKTVKTSLGLGVAVTFVLAITVPVNYLLNKYVLEPGALVWISDSLKDVDLSFLSLIMFIAVIAAIVQIVEMVVEKFSPALYNSLGIFLPLIAVNCAVMGGSLFMQQRAYSNIGEVFCFSIGSGIGWLLAIVGIAAIREKLRYSHVPPALRGVGITFIITGLMGMAFMAFMGIKL
;
A
#
# COMPACT_ATOMS: atom_id res chain seq x y z
N MET A 1 -17.77 -14.69 7.58
CA MET A 1 -16.58 -15.52 7.27
C MET A 1 -15.78 -14.91 6.11
N GLU A 2 -16.42 -14.43 5.04
CA GLU A 2 -15.72 -13.89 3.85
C GLU A 2 -14.84 -12.67 4.15
N TYR A 3 -15.34 -11.69 4.89
CA TYR A 3 -14.56 -10.50 5.27
C TYR A 3 -13.27 -10.82 6.04
N PHE A 4 -13.38 -11.75 6.99
CA PHE A 4 -12.22 -12.19 7.77
C PHE A 4 -11.20 -12.92 6.90
N ASN A 5 -11.67 -13.70 5.96
CA ASN A 5 -10.84 -14.44 5.00
C ASN A 5 -10.08 -13.48 4.09
N ILE A 6 -10.78 -12.46 3.53
CA ILE A 6 -10.16 -11.40 2.71
C ILE A 6 -9.11 -10.65 3.52
N PHE A 7 -9.40 -10.31 4.78
CA PHE A 7 -8.49 -9.59 5.66
C PHE A 7 -7.20 -10.37 5.92
N ILE A 8 -7.30 -11.63 6.36
CA ILE A 8 -6.13 -12.48 6.64
C ILE A 8 -5.33 -12.76 5.36
N LYS A 9 -6.03 -13.04 4.25
CA LYS A 9 -5.40 -13.25 2.95
C LYS A 9 -4.60 -12.04 2.50
N SER A 10 -5.12 -10.83 2.68
CA SER A 10 -4.45 -9.58 2.30
C SER A 10 -3.21 -9.29 3.15
N ILE A 11 -3.17 -9.73 4.41
CA ILE A 11 -2.01 -9.52 5.28
C ILE A 11 -0.86 -10.47 4.92
N PHE A 12 -1.14 -11.76 4.74
CA PHE A 12 -0.11 -12.80 4.66
C PHE A 12 0.12 -13.32 3.25
N ILE A 13 -0.94 -13.65 2.50
CA ILE A 13 -0.83 -14.29 1.18
C ILE A 13 -0.60 -13.22 0.11
N ASP A 14 -1.47 -12.22 0.06
CA ASP A 14 -1.43 -11.13 -0.92
C ASP A 14 -0.69 -9.90 -0.37
N ASN A 15 0.39 -10.14 0.36
CA ASN A 15 1.21 -9.06 0.92
C ASN A 15 1.85 -8.24 -0.20
N MET A 16 1.63 -6.91 -0.19
CA MET A 16 2.09 -6.01 -1.25
C MET A 16 3.61 -6.05 -1.46
N ILE A 17 4.41 -6.28 -0.41
CA ILE A 17 5.86 -6.35 -0.51
C ILE A 17 6.33 -7.75 -0.93
N PHE A 18 5.90 -8.79 -0.22
CA PHE A 18 6.46 -10.12 -0.40
C PHE A 18 5.90 -10.87 -1.61
N ALA A 19 4.62 -10.63 -1.97
CA ALA A 19 4.02 -11.28 -3.13
C ALA A 19 4.22 -10.49 -4.43
N PHE A 20 4.20 -9.15 -4.37
CA PHE A 20 4.16 -8.31 -5.56
C PHE A 20 5.32 -7.32 -5.67
N PHE A 21 6.18 -7.22 -4.67
CA PHE A 21 7.30 -6.27 -4.59
C PHE A 21 6.89 -4.79 -4.72
N LEU A 22 5.65 -4.47 -4.37
CA LEU A 22 5.11 -3.12 -4.46
C LEU A 22 5.47 -2.29 -3.22
N GLY A 23 5.88 -1.03 -3.45
CA GLY A 23 6.28 -0.13 -2.37
C GLY A 23 7.71 -0.35 -1.87
N MET A 24 8.56 -1.02 -2.66
CA MET A 24 9.97 -1.27 -2.30
C MET A 24 10.79 0.01 -2.16
N CYS A 25 10.47 1.08 -2.89
CA CYS A 25 11.18 2.36 -2.81
C CYS A 25 11.13 2.95 -1.40
N SER A 26 9.94 3.10 -0.83
CA SER A 26 9.76 3.58 0.54
C SER A 26 10.20 2.56 1.59
N TYR A 27 9.98 1.28 1.34
CA TYR A 27 10.44 0.17 2.18
C TYR A 27 11.96 0.17 2.37
N LEU A 28 12.74 0.32 1.30
CA LEU A 28 14.21 0.34 1.38
C LEU A 28 14.74 1.65 1.97
N ALA A 29 14.14 2.79 1.61
CA ALA A 29 14.58 4.10 2.02
C ALA A 29 14.40 4.34 3.52
N VAL A 30 13.26 3.94 4.08
CA VAL A 30 12.84 4.31 5.45
C VAL A 30 13.12 3.23 6.48
N SER A 31 13.36 1.97 6.09
CA SER A 31 13.56 0.84 7.01
C SER A 31 14.91 0.83 7.75
N LYS A 32 15.49 2.00 8.03
CA LYS A 32 16.76 2.12 8.78
C LYS A 32 16.57 1.99 10.28
N THR A 33 15.44 2.43 10.81
CA THR A 33 15.07 2.36 12.23
C THR A 33 13.63 1.91 12.40
N VAL A 34 13.37 1.14 13.46
CA VAL A 34 12.01 0.62 13.75
C VAL A 34 11.02 1.76 14.00
N LYS A 35 11.45 2.83 14.68
CA LYS A 35 10.58 3.96 15.02
C LYS A 35 10.04 4.69 13.78
N THR A 36 10.91 5.02 12.82
CA THR A 36 10.49 5.68 11.57
C THR A 36 9.68 4.76 10.67
N SER A 37 10.04 3.47 10.64
CA SER A 37 9.30 2.46 9.87
C SER A 37 7.89 2.25 10.38
N LEU A 38 7.69 2.25 11.68
CA LEU A 38 6.38 2.13 12.30
C LEU A 38 5.52 3.37 11.99
N GLY A 39 6.09 4.56 12.11
CA GLY A 39 5.39 5.81 11.76
C GLY A 39 4.93 5.85 10.31
N LEU A 40 5.84 5.49 9.38
CA LEU A 40 5.49 5.43 7.96
C LEU A 40 4.48 4.32 7.67
N GLY A 41 4.62 3.16 8.30
CA GLY A 41 3.71 2.03 8.11
C GLY A 41 2.27 2.35 8.53
N VAL A 42 2.11 3.03 9.65
CA VAL A 42 0.80 3.52 10.12
C VAL A 42 0.23 4.55 9.14
N ALA A 43 1.06 5.51 8.68
CA ALA A 43 0.63 6.52 7.71
C ALA A 43 0.17 5.88 6.38
N VAL A 44 0.93 4.92 5.84
CA VAL A 44 0.56 4.19 4.61
C VAL A 44 -0.72 3.39 4.81
N THR A 45 -0.89 2.73 5.95
CA THR A 45 -2.11 1.99 6.27
C THR A 45 -3.34 2.91 6.32
N PHE A 46 -3.19 4.08 6.93
CA PHE A 46 -4.24 5.08 7.00
C PHE A 46 -4.61 5.62 5.61
N VAL A 47 -3.61 5.94 4.80
CA VAL A 47 -3.82 6.39 3.42
C VAL A 47 -4.51 5.31 2.59
N LEU A 48 -4.08 4.05 2.66
CA LEU A 48 -4.72 2.92 1.98
C LEU A 48 -6.19 2.76 2.40
N ALA A 49 -6.46 2.85 3.70
CA ALA A 49 -7.81 2.70 4.24
C ALA A 49 -8.80 3.76 3.72
N ILE A 50 -8.31 4.94 3.32
CA ILE A 50 -9.15 6.01 2.74
C ILE A 50 -9.15 5.92 1.22
N THR A 51 -7.98 5.75 0.60
CA THR A 51 -7.80 5.90 -0.85
C THR A 51 -8.45 4.76 -1.64
N VAL A 52 -8.31 3.51 -1.17
CA VAL A 52 -8.84 2.35 -1.91
C VAL A 52 -10.38 2.36 -1.94
N PRO A 53 -11.11 2.61 -0.84
CA PRO A 53 -12.56 2.76 -0.90
C PRO A 53 -13.03 3.95 -1.73
N VAL A 54 -12.31 5.08 -1.68
CA VAL A 54 -12.64 6.26 -2.53
C VAL A 54 -12.47 5.92 -4.00
N ASN A 55 -11.36 5.26 -4.37
CA ASN A 55 -11.13 4.81 -5.73
C ASN A 55 -12.16 3.76 -6.18
N TYR A 56 -12.65 2.91 -5.27
CA TYR A 56 -13.74 1.99 -5.56
C TYR A 56 -15.04 2.71 -5.91
N LEU A 57 -15.41 3.70 -5.11
CA LEU A 57 -16.60 4.51 -5.41
C LEU A 57 -16.46 5.23 -6.74
N LEU A 58 -15.29 5.81 -7.00
CA LEU A 58 -15.01 6.50 -8.24
C LEU A 58 -15.04 5.55 -9.45
N ASN A 59 -14.47 4.35 -9.31
CA ASN A 59 -14.54 3.32 -10.35
C ASN A 59 -16.00 2.95 -10.66
N LYS A 60 -16.78 2.70 -9.63
CA LYS A 60 -18.18 2.26 -9.76
C LYS A 60 -19.11 3.34 -10.30
N TYR A 61 -18.91 4.61 -9.92
CA TYR A 61 -19.83 5.71 -10.29
C TYR A 61 -19.38 6.52 -11.51
N VAL A 62 -18.13 6.43 -11.93
CA VAL A 62 -17.56 7.28 -13.00
C VAL A 62 -16.95 6.46 -14.13
N LEU A 63 -16.21 5.38 -13.80
CA LEU A 63 -15.42 4.64 -14.79
C LEU A 63 -16.11 3.41 -15.38
N GLU A 64 -17.09 2.82 -14.68
CA GLU A 64 -17.83 1.68 -15.22
C GLU A 64 -18.60 2.08 -16.48
N PRO A 65 -18.62 1.23 -17.51
CA PRO A 65 -19.42 1.47 -18.72
C PRO A 65 -20.89 1.66 -18.35
N GLY A 66 -21.45 2.81 -18.70
CA GLY A 66 -22.83 3.16 -18.36
C GLY A 66 -23.00 3.92 -17.02
N ALA A 67 -21.95 4.15 -16.25
CA ALA A 67 -22.03 4.96 -15.03
C ALA A 67 -22.39 6.43 -15.28
N LEU A 68 -22.04 6.97 -16.47
CA LEU A 68 -22.34 8.35 -16.86
C LEU A 68 -23.71 8.57 -17.53
N VAL A 69 -24.56 7.53 -17.59
CA VAL A 69 -25.92 7.64 -18.21
C VAL A 69 -26.77 8.71 -17.51
N TRP A 70 -26.55 8.96 -16.24
CA TRP A 70 -27.28 10.00 -15.51
C TRP A 70 -26.91 11.43 -15.90
N ILE A 71 -25.76 11.62 -16.61
CA ILE A 71 -25.34 12.95 -17.09
C ILE A 71 -25.75 13.15 -18.55
N SER A 72 -25.59 12.13 -19.42
CA SER A 72 -25.96 12.20 -20.85
C SER A 72 -26.09 10.82 -21.46
N ASP A 73 -27.20 10.57 -22.20
CA ASP A 73 -27.44 9.31 -22.93
C ASP A 73 -26.44 9.04 -24.05
N SER A 74 -25.75 10.08 -24.56
CA SER A 74 -24.75 9.96 -25.63
C SER A 74 -23.42 9.34 -25.16
N LEU A 75 -23.20 9.16 -23.86
CA LEU A 75 -21.97 8.65 -23.27
C LEU A 75 -22.03 7.15 -22.90
N LYS A 76 -23.10 6.44 -23.31
CA LYS A 76 -23.27 5.01 -23.03
C LYS A 76 -22.18 4.11 -23.60
N ASP A 77 -21.62 4.48 -24.75
CA ASP A 77 -20.65 3.67 -25.49
C ASP A 77 -19.20 4.10 -25.28
N VAL A 78 -18.94 5.08 -24.38
CA VAL A 78 -17.60 5.56 -24.10
C VAL A 78 -16.99 4.73 -22.96
N ASP A 79 -16.02 3.89 -23.33
CA ASP A 79 -15.25 3.11 -22.35
C ASP A 79 -14.11 3.98 -21.78
N LEU A 80 -14.29 4.42 -20.52
CA LEU A 80 -13.33 5.24 -19.81
C LEU A 80 -12.34 4.42 -18.96
N SER A 81 -12.37 3.10 -19.10
CA SER A 81 -11.55 2.20 -18.26
C SER A 81 -10.04 2.42 -18.45
N PHE A 82 -9.60 2.90 -19.61
CA PHE A 82 -8.18 3.23 -19.83
C PHE A 82 -7.72 4.46 -19.03
N LEU A 83 -8.66 5.35 -18.66
CA LEU A 83 -8.38 6.52 -17.81
C LEU A 83 -8.31 6.18 -16.31
N SER A 84 -8.66 4.95 -15.93
CA SER A 84 -8.71 4.52 -14.51
C SER A 84 -7.37 4.75 -13.80
N LEU A 85 -6.27 4.43 -14.46
CA LEU A 85 -4.93 4.60 -13.92
C LEU A 85 -4.63 6.07 -13.56
N ILE A 86 -4.91 6.98 -14.50
CA ILE A 86 -4.65 8.42 -14.32
C ILE A 86 -5.55 8.99 -13.24
N MET A 87 -6.82 8.59 -13.22
CA MET A 87 -7.78 9.03 -12.20
C MET A 87 -7.40 8.54 -10.81
N PHE A 88 -6.97 7.29 -10.68
CA PHE A 88 -6.52 6.77 -9.38
C PHE A 88 -5.29 7.50 -8.87
N ILE A 89 -4.30 7.78 -9.72
CA ILE A 89 -3.11 8.54 -9.33
C ILE A 89 -3.49 9.96 -8.88
N ALA A 90 -4.39 10.64 -9.61
CA ALA A 90 -4.84 11.98 -9.26
C ALA A 90 -5.56 12.01 -7.90
N VAL A 91 -6.44 11.03 -7.64
CA VAL A 91 -7.15 10.91 -6.36
C VAL A 91 -6.20 10.58 -5.22
N ILE A 92 -5.25 9.66 -5.44
CA ILE A 92 -4.22 9.32 -4.45
C ILE A 92 -3.41 10.56 -4.08
N ALA A 93 -2.93 11.32 -5.08
CA ALA A 93 -2.15 12.53 -4.86
C ALA A 93 -2.95 13.58 -4.07
N ALA A 94 -4.22 13.80 -4.42
CA ALA A 94 -5.10 14.74 -3.73
C ALA A 94 -5.33 14.36 -2.26
N ILE A 95 -5.63 13.09 -1.99
CA ILE A 95 -5.87 12.61 -0.62
C ILE A 95 -4.59 12.69 0.21
N VAL A 96 -3.44 12.29 -0.33
CA VAL A 96 -2.16 12.35 0.38
C VAL A 96 -1.79 13.78 0.70
N GLN A 97 -2.03 14.74 -0.22
CA GLN A 97 -1.78 16.16 0.03
C GLN A 97 -2.64 16.69 1.18
N ILE A 98 -3.91 16.29 1.25
CA ILE A 98 -4.79 16.63 2.38
C ILE A 98 -4.26 16.04 3.69
N VAL A 99 -3.86 14.76 3.68
CA VAL A 99 -3.30 14.08 4.85
C VAL A 99 -2.01 14.77 5.31
N GLU A 100 -1.15 15.18 4.38
CA GLU A 100 0.09 15.91 4.67
C GLU A 100 -0.21 17.23 5.41
N MET A 101 -1.12 18.05 4.90
CA MET A 101 -1.54 19.31 5.54
C MET A 101 -2.13 19.08 6.93
N VAL A 102 -2.91 18.00 7.11
CA VAL A 102 -3.49 17.64 8.41
C VAL A 102 -2.40 17.24 9.39
N VAL A 103 -1.46 16.38 8.98
CA VAL A 103 -0.35 15.91 9.84
C VAL A 103 0.56 17.06 10.22
N GLU A 104 0.87 17.98 9.29
CA GLU A 104 1.68 19.17 9.56
C GLU A 104 1.05 20.04 10.66
N LYS A 105 -0.27 20.24 10.59
CA LYS A 105 -1.02 21.09 11.53
C LYS A 105 -1.19 20.45 12.91
N PHE A 106 -1.51 19.15 12.96
CA PHE A 106 -1.88 18.45 14.21
C PHE A 106 -0.70 17.80 14.93
N SER A 107 0.34 17.40 14.20
CA SER A 107 1.48 16.70 14.78
C SER A 107 2.81 17.11 14.13
N PRO A 108 3.33 18.32 14.46
CA PRO A 108 4.60 18.83 13.91
C PRO A 108 5.79 17.91 14.22
N ALA A 109 5.77 17.22 15.36
CA ALA A 109 6.82 16.28 15.75
C ALA A 109 6.87 15.06 14.83
N LEU A 110 5.70 14.54 14.41
CA LEU A 110 5.60 13.45 13.45
C LEU A 110 5.97 13.92 12.04
N TYR A 111 5.52 15.13 11.67
CA TYR A 111 5.87 15.76 10.40
C TYR A 111 7.39 15.92 10.26
N ASN A 112 8.08 16.45 11.26
CA ASN A 112 9.54 16.58 11.25
C ASN A 112 10.28 15.24 11.23
N SER A 113 9.70 14.20 11.83
CA SER A 113 10.27 12.84 11.83
C SER A 113 10.09 12.12 10.50
N LEU A 114 8.95 12.29 9.85
CA LEU A 114 8.62 11.70 8.55
C LEU A 114 9.04 12.60 7.38
N GLY A 115 9.04 13.91 7.55
CA GLY A 115 9.52 14.99 6.69
C GLY A 115 9.51 14.68 5.20
N ILE A 116 10.69 14.40 4.66
CA ILE A 116 10.92 14.10 3.24
C ILE A 116 10.16 12.84 2.76
N PHE A 117 9.73 11.95 3.67
CA PHE A 117 9.10 10.69 3.31
C PHE A 117 7.58 10.78 3.14
N LEU A 118 6.94 11.87 3.58
CA LEU A 118 5.50 12.06 3.39
C LEU A 118 5.11 12.15 1.90
N PRO A 119 5.79 12.92 1.05
CA PRO A 119 5.50 12.92 -0.38
C PRO A 119 5.75 11.56 -1.06
N LEU A 120 6.63 10.72 -0.49
CA LEU A 120 6.84 9.35 -0.98
C LEU A 120 5.61 8.46 -0.82
N ILE A 121 4.68 8.81 0.06
CA ILE A 121 3.42 8.04 0.22
C ILE A 121 2.53 8.23 -1.01
N ALA A 122 2.50 9.43 -1.60
CA ALA A 122 1.71 9.72 -2.79
C ALA A 122 2.15 8.89 -4.01
N VAL A 123 3.45 8.70 -4.17
CA VAL A 123 4.04 7.89 -5.27
C VAL A 123 4.33 6.45 -4.85
N ASN A 124 3.78 6.00 -3.72
CA ASN A 124 3.99 4.64 -3.23
C ASN A 124 3.24 3.63 -4.09
N CYS A 125 4.01 2.75 -4.75
CA CYS A 125 3.45 1.71 -5.62
C CYS A 125 2.49 0.76 -4.89
N ALA A 126 2.59 0.62 -3.56
CA ALA A 126 1.67 -0.21 -2.79
C ALA A 126 0.26 0.42 -2.72
N VAL A 127 0.16 1.75 -2.60
CA VAL A 127 -1.13 2.47 -2.58
C VAL A 127 -1.81 2.37 -3.94
N MET A 128 -1.02 2.59 -5.00
CA MET A 128 -1.50 2.44 -6.37
C MET A 128 -1.88 0.99 -6.68
N GLY A 129 -1.02 0.05 -6.30
CA GLY A 129 -1.27 -1.39 -6.46
C GLY A 129 -2.54 -1.84 -5.74
N GLY A 130 -2.80 -1.34 -4.53
CA GLY A 130 -4.04 -1.59 -3.80
C GLY A 130 -5.28 -1.17 -4.58
N SER A 131 -5.25 0.00 -5.22
CA SER A 131 -6.34 0.50 -6.06
C SER A 131 -6.52 -0.34 -7.34
N LEU A 132 -5.43 -0.76 -7.99
CA LEU A 132 -5.49 -1.62 -9.18
C LEU A 132 -5.98 -3.03 -8.85
N PHE A 133 -5.51 -3.64 -7.78
CA PHE A 133 -6.00 -4.95 -7.35
C PHE A 133 -7.45 -4.94 -6.92
N MET A 134 -7.92 -3.85 -6.30
CA MET A 134 -9.34 -3.65 -6.01
C MET A 134 -10.17 -3.68 -7.30
N GLN A 135 -9.72 -2.99 -8.36
CA GLN A 135 -10.38 -2.98 -9.66
C GLN A 135 -10.35 -4.37 -10.32
N GLN A 136 -9.19 -5.05 -10.32
CA GLN A 136 -9.06 -6.39 -10.93
C GLN A 136 -9.89 -7.46 -10.24
N ARG A 137 -10.04 -7.38 -8.92
CA ARG A 137 -10.81 -8.37 -8.14
C ARG A 137 -12.30 -8.11 -8.16
N ALA A 138 -12.74 -6.95 -8.67
CA ALA A 138 -14.14 -6.58 -8.83
C ALA A 138 -15.01 -6.90 -7.60
N TYR A 139 -14.61 -6.38 -6.44
CA TYR A 139 -15.33 -6.61 -5.19
C TYR A 139 -16.77 -6.12 -5.28
N SER A 140 -17.72 -6.92 -4.79
CA SER A 140 -19.15 -6.61 -4.87
C SER A 140 -19.57 -5.57 -3.83
N ASN A 141 -18.93 -5.58 -2.66
CA ASN A 141 -19.31 -4.78 -1.50
C ASN A 141 -18.19 -3.84 -1.03
N ILE A 142 -18.55 -2.64 -0.63
CA ILE A 142 -17.61 -1.67 -0.05
C ILE A 142 -16.94 -2.20 1.23
N GLY A 143 -17.61 -3.08 1.99
CA GLY A 143 -17.06 -3.72 3.18
C GLY A 143 -15.87 -4.64 2.86
N GLU A 144 -15.92 -5.37 1.75
CA GLU A 144 -14.81 -6.22 1.28
C GLU A 144 -13.61 -5.37 0.91
N VAL A 145 -13.84 -4.26 0.21
CA VAL A 145 -12.81 -3.29 -0.17
C VAL A 145 -12.14 -2.69 1.07
N PHE A 146 -12.93 -2.37 2.09
CA PHE A 146 -12.41 -1.83 3.35
C PHE A 146 -11.54 -2.85 4.10
N CYS A 147 -12.00 -4.10 4.21
CA CYS A 147 -11.22 -5.19 4.79
C CYS A 147 -9.93 -5.46 4.01
N PHE A 148 -9.99 -5.43 2.68
CA PHE A 148 -8.83 -5.58 1.81
C PHE A 148 -7.83 -4.43 2.00
N SER A 149 -8.29 -3.19 2.05
CA SER A 149 -7.42 -2.01 2.16
C SER A 149 -6.68 -1.96 3.50
N ILE A 150 -7.38 -2.21 4.60
CA ILE A 150 -6.77 -2.28 5.94
C ILE A 150 -5.82 -3.48 6.03
N GLY A 151 -6.23 -4.65 5.54
CA GLY A 151 -5.39 -5.85 5.51
C GLY A 151 -4.09 -5.64 4.75
N SER A 152 -4.17 -5.05 3.56
CA SER A 152 -2.99 -4.73 2.74
C SER A 152 -2.07 -3.72 3.42
N GLY A 153 -2.62 -2.70 4.09
CA GLY A 153 -1.87 -1.72 4.87
C GLY A 153 -1.13 -2.35 6.04
N ILE A 154 -1.82 -3.20 6.82
CA ILE A 154 -1.21 -3.94 7.94
C ILE A 154 -0.14 -4.91 7.43
N GLY A 155 -0.37 -5.60 6.33
CA GLY A 155 0.63 -6.47 5.70
C GLY A 155 1.89 -5.71 5.31
N TRP A 156 1.73 -4.52 4.72
CA TRP A 156 2.84 -3.63 4.38
C TRP A 156 3.58 -3.12 5.61
N LEU A 157 2.84 -2.72 6.66
CA LEU A 157 3.40 -2.30 7.96
C LEU A 157 4.22 -3.43 8.60
N LEU A 158 3.70 -4.65 8.66
CA LEU A 158 4.42 -5.81 9.21
C LEU A 158 5.74 -6.05 8.47
N ALA A 159 5.73 -5.95 7.15
CA ALA A 159 6.91 -6.15 6.33
C ALA A 159 7.98 -5.08 6.61
N ILE A 160 7.61 -3.80 6.64
CA ILE A 160 8.59 -2.72 6.85
C ILE A 160 9.14 -2.71 8.27
N VAL A 161 8.33 -3.02 9.28
CA VAL A 161 8.80 -3.12 10.68
C VAL A 161 9.69 -4.34 10.84
N GLY A 162 9.35 -5.47 10.23
CA GLY A 162 10.15 -6.69 10.24
C GLY A 162 11.55 -6.46 9.68
N ILE A 163 11.67 -5.86 8.50
CA ILE A 163 12.99 -5.59 7.91
C ILE A 163 13.77 -4.54 8.71
N ALA A 164 13.09 -3.53 9.27
CA ALA A 164 13.74 -2.52 10.08
C ALA A 164 14.36 -3.12 11.34
N ALA A 165 13.65 -4.02 12.01
CA ALA A 165 14.15 -4.73 13.19
C ALA A 165 15.38 -5.60 12.86
N ILE A 166 15.37 -6.28 11.71
CA ILE A 166 16.50 -7.08 11.25
C ILE A 166 17.68 -6.18 10.90
N ARG A 167 17.46 -5.08 10.17
CA ARG A 167 18.53 -4.12 9.79
C ARG A 167 19.16 -3.46 11.01
N GLU A 168 18.38 -3.17 12.04
CA GLU A 168 18.89 -2.59 13.28
C GLU A 168 19.83 -3.56 14.01
N LYS A 169 19.50 -4.86 14.02
CA LYS A 169 20.39 -5.91 14.56
C LYS A 169 21.63 -6.15 13.70
N LEU A 170 21.50 -6.07 12.38
CA LEU A 170 22.61 -6.25 11.45
C LEU A 170 23.69 -5.17 11.56
N ARG A 171 23.39 -4.02 12.17
CA ARG A 171 24.42 -2.99 12.45
C ARG A 171 25.55 -3.49 13.33
N TYR A 172 25.29 -4.49 14.18
CA TYR A 172 26.26 -5.09 15.09
C TYR A 172 26.93 -6.35 14.53
N SER A 173 26.55 -6.77 13.31
CA SER A 173 27.08 -7.96 12.65
C SER A 173 28.18 -7.63 11.64
N HIS A 174 29.12 -8.58 11.44
CA HIS A 174 30.14 -8.48 10.41
C HIS A 174 29.59 -8.83 9.04
N VAL A 175 29.13 -7.82 8.30
CA VAL A 175 28.67 -7.96 6.93
C VAL A 175 29.82 -7.59 5.97
N PRO A 176 30.13 -8.40 4.93
CA PRO A 176 31.12 -8.07 3.93
C PRO A 176 30.86 -6.70 3.29
N PRO A 177 31.91 -5.88 3.03
CA PRO A 177 31.73 -4.51 2.52
C PRO A 177 30.92 -4.42 1.22
N ALA A 178 31.03 -5.42 0.35
CA ALA A 178 30.32 -5.49 -0.92
C ALA A 178 28.79 -5.64 -0.78
N LEU A 179 28.31 -6.25 0.31
CA LEU A 179 26.88 -6.50 0.57
C LEU A 179 26.29 -5.47 1.53
N ARG A 180 27.10 -4.63 2.13
CA ARG A 180 26.67 -3.69 3.17
C ARG A 180 25.72 -2.65 2.58
N GLY A 181 24.55 -2.47 3.20
CA GLY A 181 23.53 -1.49 2.79
C GLY A 181 22.37 -2.12 2.05
N VAL A 182 22.16 -1.74 0.79
CA VAL A 182 21.00 -2.16 -0.01
C VAL A 182 21.07 -3.65 -0.36
N GLY A 183 22.26 -4.19 -0.66
CA GLY A 183 22.43 -5.59 -1.06
C GLY A 183 21.93 -6.59 -0.02
N ILE A 184 22.38 -6.44 1.24
CA ILE A 184 21.91 -7.33 2.33
C ILE A 184 20.41 -7.18 2.58
N THR A 185 19.87 -5.97 2.40
CA THR A 185 18.43 -5.73 2.58
C THR A 185 17.61 -6.49 1.54
N PHE A 186 18.05 -6.53 0.27
CA PHE A 186 17.38 -7.31 -0.77
C PHE A 186 17.42 -8.82 -0.50
N ILE A 187 18.58 -9.34 -0.07
CA ILE A 187 18.73 -10.75 0.28
C ILE A 187 17.77 -11.13 1.39
N ILE A 188 17.72 -10.32 2.45
CA ILE A 188 16.81 -10.57 3.59
C ILE A 188 15.34 -10.47 3.16
N THR A 189 15.00 -9.49 2.33
CA THR A 189 13.64 -9.36 1.80
C THR A 189 13.24 -10.59 0.98
N GLY A 190 14.15 -11.12 0.17
CA GLY A 190 13.92 -12.38 -0.56
C GLY A 190 13.73 -13.58 0.37
N LEU A 191 14.53 -13.70 1.43
CA LEU A 191 14.38 -14.74 2.44
C LEU A 191 13.04 -14.62 3.19
N MET A 192 12.65 -13.39 3.58
CA MET A 192 11.34 -13.14 4.19
C MET A 192 10.20 -13.47 3.23
N GLY A 193 10.33 -13.14 1.95
CA GLY A 193 9.36 -13.51 0.92
C GLY A 193 9.18 -15.02 0.81
N MET A 194 10.27 -15.78 0.78
CA MET A 194 10.21 -17.25 0.79
C MET A 194 9.53 -17.80 2.06
N ALA A 195 9.79 -17.21 3.23
CA ALA A 195 9.12 -17.58 4.46
C ALA A 195 7.61 -17.31 4.41
N PHE A 196 7.19 -16.20 3.82
CA PHE A 196 5.78 -15.87 3.64
C PHE A 196 5.08 -16.74 2.59
N MET A 197 5.82 -17.29 1.61
CA MET A 197 5.26 -18.27 0.67
C MET A 197 4.77 -19.56 1.35
N ALA A 198 5.29 -19.88 2.54
CA ALA A 198 4.78 -21.01 3.32
C ALA A 198 3.29 -20.85 3.68
N PHE A 199 2.80 -19.61 3.83
CA PHE A 199 1.38 -19.34 4.08
C PHE A 199 0.49 -19.52 2.85
N MET A 200 1.04 -19.52 1.63
CA MET A 200 0.27 -19.78 0.39
C MET A 200 -0.28 -21.21 0.31
N GLY A 201 0.29 -22.15 1.07
CA GLY A 201 -0.21 -23.52 1.16
C GLY A 201 -1.46 -23.69 2.03
N ILE A 202 -1.82 -22.67 2.79
CA ILE A 202 -3.00 -22.69 3.66
C ILE A 202 -4.21 -22.28 2.82
N LYS A 203 -5.10 -23.25 2.52
CA LYS A 203 -6.40 -22.94 1.90
C LYS A 203 -7.29 -22.32 2.98
N LEU A 204 -7.42 -21.01 2.94
CA LEU A 204 -8.36 -20.23 3.74
C LEU A 204 -9.69 -20.11 3.01
#